data_31a5cf469e5971710f807dbee06625c0
#
_entry.id   31a5cf469e5971710f807dbee06625c0
#
_cell.length_a   1.000
_cell.length_b   1.000
_cell.length_c   1.000
_cell.angle_alpha   90.00
_cell.angle_beta   90.00
_cell.angle_gamma   90.00
#
_symmetry.space_group_name_H-M   'P 1'
#
loop_
_entity.id
_entity.type
_entity.pdbx_description
1 polymer ?
#
loop_
_entity_poly.entity_id
_entity_poly.type
_entity_poly.pdbx_seq_one_letter_code
_entity_poly.pdbx_strand_id
1 'polypeptide(L)'
;MLQLQLPVTQPIVECIPNFSEGRRPEVVDAIAQGISAVPGTTLLDRSSDADHNRSVLTFVGPPQAVAQAAFAAIAKAAELIDMTRQQGEHPCMGATDVVPFVPLAGANMEECVEMARALGQRVGTELGIPVYLYEQAATRPERKNLANVRRGGYEGIRDSIASDPDRAPDFGPREVGTAGATVIGARAPLIAFNVYLTTADVEIANKIARSVRHSSGGLRYVKALGMLVGGRAQVSMNLTDYTRTPVARVVEAIRSETVRHGVAIHHSELIGLIPQAALVDAAQWHLQLDQFEADQILETRLFAAAQPPDFIEAVAAGKPTPGGGSAAAHSGALAAALVAMVARLTMGKKKYAAVAERMAQIVAATGALRADLRAAVAQDAAAYDAVIAAYRQPKESDAEKTARAAAIERALHRATEVPLQVAQQAAQLQALAVEVAESGNANARSDAAAGAHLARSALRIAALNVRINARDVNDQDAAAQWLRQLKDLETRSSALEERSVKREM
;
A
#
# COMPACT_ATOMS: atom_id res chain seq x y z
N MET A 1 -3.77 -20.40 3.58
CA MET A 1 -3.12 -19.14 3.96
C MET A 1 -4.06 -18.00 3.65
N LEU A 2 -4.58 -17.37 4.68
CA LEU A 2 -5.37 -16.15 4.56
C LEU A 2 -4.42 -14.98 4.27
N GLN A 3 -4.08 -14.76 3.01
CA GLN A 3 -3.59 -13.45 2.61
C GLN A 3 -4.82 -12.61 2.27
N LEU A 4 -5.09 -11.59 3.07
CA LEU A 4 -5.95 -10.49 2.61
C LEU A 4 -5.31 -9.99 1.31
N GLN A 5 -5.90 -10.35 0.18
CA GLN A 5 -5.58 -9.71 -1.09
C GLN A 5 -6.24 -8.32 -1.05
N LEU A 6 -5.56 -7.38 -0.39
CA LEU A 6 -5.85 -5.98 -0.64
C LEU A 6 -5.59 -5.77 -2.13
N PRO A 7 -6.48 -5.14 -2.89
CA PRO A 7 -6.21 -4.76 -4.28
C PRO A 7 -5.21 -3.62 -4.23
N VAL A 8 -3.95 -3.98 -4.21
CA VAL A 8 -2.89 -3.00 -4.11
C VAL A 8 -2.41 -2.73 -5.53
N THR A 9 -2.62 -1.52 -5.99
CA THR A 9 -2.12 -1.05 -7.29
C THR A 9 -0.59 -0.87 -7.31
N GLN A 10 0.05 -0.95 -6.13
CA GLN A 10 1.51 -0.85 -5.95
C GLN A 10 1.95 -1.77 -4.80
N PRO A 11 3.17 -2.33 -4.84
CA PRO A 11 3.71 -3.11 -3.74
C PRO A 11 3.71 -2.32 -2.43
N ILE A 12 3.40 -2.98 -1.32
CA ILE A 12 3.45 -2.38 0.02
C ILE A 12 4.49 -3.10 0.86
N VAL A 13 5.35 -2.32 1.47
CA VAL A 13 6.34 -2.76 2.45
C VAL A 13 6.00 -2.10 3.80
N GLU A 14 6.14 -2.86 4.87
CA GLU A 14 6.08 -2.37 6.24
C GLU A 14 7.51 -2.16 6.76
N CYS A 15 7.70 -1.10 7.54
CA CYS A 15 8.94 -0.86 8.28
C CYS A 15 8.62 -0.62 9.75
N ILE A 16 9.37 -1.29 10.65
CA ILE A 16 9.12 -1.25 12.10
C ILE A 16 10.40 -0.85 12.83
N PRO A 17 10.91 0.39 12.64
CA PRO A 17 12.12 0.83 13.33
C PRO A 17 11.89 0.97 14.84
N ASN A 18 12.94 0.66 15.57
CA ASN A 18 12.98 0.79 17.02
C ASN A 18 14.04 1.82 17.41
N PHE A 19 13.66 2.73 18.28
CA PHE A 19 14.48 3.86 18.72
C PHE A 19 14.79 3.76 20.21
N SER A 20 15.99 4.15 20.61
CA SER A 20 16.43 4.15 21.99
C SER A 20 15.98 5.43 22.73
N GLU A 21 14.69 5.68 22.70
CA GLU A 21 14.01 6.78 23.37
C GLU A 21 12.57 6.41 23.68
N GLY A 22 12.17 6.50 24.92
CA GLY A 22 10.80 6.22 25.38
C GLY A 22 10.29 7.19 26.43
N ARG A 23 11.15 8.14 26.88
CA ARG A 23 10.88 9.06 27.98
C ARG A 23 10.60 10.48 27.51
N ARG A 24 11.11 10.88 26.33
CA ARG A 24 10.92 12.20 25.73
C ARG A 24 9.95 12.13 24.56
N PRO A 25 8.63 12.36 24.79
CA PRO A 25 7.61 12.27 23.74
C PRO A 25 7.91 13.18 22.54
N GLU A 26 8.48 14.37 22.79
CA GLU A 26 8.84 15.34 21.75
C GLU A 26 9.88 14.81 20.76
N VAL A 27 10.80 13.96 21.22
CA VAL A 27 11.78 13.31 20.33
C VAL A 27 11.11 12.28 19.45
N VAL A 28 10.25 11.46 20.05
CA VAL A 28 9.48 10.45 19.31
C VAL A 28 8.50 11.11 18.32
N ASP A 29 7.90 12.25 18.70
CA ASP A 29 7.06 13.08 17.82
C ASP A 29 7.85 13.59 16.60
N ALA A 30 9.06 14.09 16.82
CA ALA A 30 9.92 14.59 15.75
C ALA A 30 10.31 13.49 14.76
N ILE A 31 10.60 12.27 15.25
CA ILE A 31 10.90 11.11 14.42
C ILE A 31 9.65 10.70 13.60
N ALA A 32 8.47 10.63 14.24
CA ALA A 32 7.21 10.30 13.61
C ALA A 32 6.81 11.32 12.53
N GLN A 33 7.04 12.61 12.77
CA GLN A 33 6.84 13.66 11.77
C GLN A 33 7.77 13.50 10.58
N GLY A 34 9.04 13.13 10.80
CA GLY A 34 9.99 12.82 9.72
C GLY A 34 9.51 11.69 8.80
N ILE A 35 8.90 10.65 9.37
CA ILE A 35 8.27 9.55 8.61
C ILE A 35 7.07 10.07 7.82
N SER A 36 6.15 10.78 8.48
CA SER A 36 4.88 11.23 7.88
C SER A 36 5.06 12.33 6.83
N ALA A 37 6.19 13.04 6.83
CA ALA A 37 6.52 14.05 5.84
C ALA A 37 6.87 13.44 4.46
N VAL A 38 7.15 12.15 4.38
CA VAL A 38 7.46 11.48 3.11
C VAL A 38 6.16 11.09 2.40
N PRO A 39 5.86 11.64 1.21
CA PRO A 39 4.64 11.31 0.48
C PRO A 39 4.54 9.81 0.17
N GLY A 40 3.35 9.25 0.38
CA GLY A 40 3.06 7.84 0.14
C GLY A 40 3.33 6.94 1.35
N THR A 41 3.82 7.46 2.47
CA THR A 41 3.93 6.70 3.72
C THR A 41 2.73 6.93 4.63
N THR A 42 2.37 5.91 5.37
CA THR A 42 1.32 5.97 6.40
C THR A 42 1.86 5.39 7.69
N LEU A 43 1.90 6.20 8.76
CA LEU A 43 2.20 5.73 10.11
C LEU A 43 0.98 4.96 10.63
N LEU A 44 1.17 3.69 11.00
CA LEU A 44 0.09 2.80 11.46
C LEU A 44 0.04 2.68 12.98
N ASP A 45 1.21 2.66 13.63
CA ASP A 45 1.31 2.46 15.07
C ASP A 45 2.53 3.18 15.66
N ARG A 46 2.40 3.54 16.92
CA ARG A 46 3.46 4.12 17.74
C ARG A 46 3.31 3.65 19.16
N SER A 47 4.32 2.99 19.68
CA SER A 47 4.40 2.60 21.08
C SER A 47 5.68 3.11 21.72
N SER A 48 5.63 3.48 23.00
CA SER A 48 6.79 3.94 23.77
C SER A 48 6.74 3.33 25.16
N ASP A 49 7.90 2.91 25.64
CA ASP A 49 8.09 2.33 26.97
C ASP A 49 9.20 3.09 27.71
N ALA A 50 8.84 3.69 28.84
CA ALA A 50 9.74 4.51 29.64
C ALA A 50 10.74 3.69 30.47
N ASP A 51 10.39 2.47 30.89
CA ASP A 51 11.25 1.58 31.66
C ASP A 51 12.36 1.03 30.77
N HIS A 52 11.97 0.55 29.58
CA HIS A 52 12.91 0.12 28.55
C HIS A 52 13.60 1.27 27.85
N ASN A 53 13.09 2.51 28.00
CA ASN A 53 13.51 3.72 27.31
C ASN A 53 13.63 3.48 25.79
N ARG A 54 12.52 3.03 25.21
CA ARG A 54 12.44 2.56 23.82
C ARG A 54 11.10 2.92 23.19
N SER A 55 11.13 3.24 21.91
CA SER A 55 9.94 3.41 21.10
C SER A 55 10.00 2.54 19.84
N VAL A 56 8.83 2.11 19.40
CA VAL A 56 8.63 1.37 18.15
C VAL A 56 7.61 2.13 17.32
N LEU A 57 7.96 2.43 16.08
CA LEU A 57 7.07 3.03 15.12
C LEU A 57 6.83 2.05 13.98
N THR A 58 5.57 1.88 13.56
CA THR A 58 5.21 1.03 12.44
C THR A 58 4.61 1.87 11.33
N PHE A 59 5.19 1.82 10.14
CA PHE A 59 4.67 2.52 8.97
C PHE A 59 4.76 1.67 7.71
N VAL A 60 3.91 2.00 6.73
CA VAL A 60 3.77 1.29 5.46
C VAL A 60 3.77 2.24 4.28
N GLY A 61 4.03 1.71 3.11
CA GLY A 61 3.93 2.42 1.84
C GLY A 61 4.62 1.68 0.70
N PRO A 62 4.71 2.30 -0.50
CA PRO A 62 5.52 1.78 -1.59
C PRO A 62 7.00 1.69 -1.19
N PRO A 63 7.76 0.71 -1.74
CA PRO A 63 9.15 0.44 -1.35
C PRO A 63 10.05 1.69 -1.28
N GLN A 64 10.01 2.54 -2.30
CA GLN A 64 10.82 3.75 -2.38
C GLN A 64 10.48 4.78 -1.29
N ALA A 65 9.18 4.99 -1.03
CA ALA A 65 8.72 5.92 0.01
C ALA A 65 9.11 5.41 1.41
N VAL A 66 8.93 4.10 1.67
CA VAL A 66 9.30 3.47 2.94
C VAL A 66 10.81 3.56 3.20
N ALA A 67 11.65 3.32 2.19
CA ALA A 67 13.11 3.45 2.32
C ALA A 67 13.52 4.91 2.63
N GLN A 68 12.87 5.89 1.99
CA GLN A 68 13.12 7.31 2.25
C GLN A 68 12.66 7.72 3.66
N ALA A 69 11.50 7.25 4.10
CA ALA A 69 10.98 7.50 5.44
C ALA A 69 11.85 6.87 6.53
N ALA A 70 12.34 5.65 6.31
CA ALA A 70 13.28 4.99 7.21
C ALA A 70 14.58 5.79 7.35
N PHE A 71 15.13 6.29 6.24
CA PHE A 71 16.32 7.16 6.29
C PHE A 71 16.07 8.45 7.05
N ALA A 72 14.93 9.13 6.80
CA ALA A 72 14.57 10.36 7.52
C ALA A 72 14.42 10.12 9.02
N ALA A 73 13.83 8.99 9.42
CA ALA A 73 13.69 8.59 10.81
C ALA A 73 15.04 8.33 11.48
N ILE A 74 15.95 7.61 10.80
CA ILE A 74 17.32 7.34 11.29
C ILE A 74 18.10 8.65 11.48
N ALA A 75 18.04 9.53 10.48
CA ALA A 75 18.72 10.83 10.56
C ALA A 75 18.20 11.68 11.72
N LYS A 76 16.88 11.74 11.91
CA LYS A 76 16.26 12.47 13.00
C LYS A 76 16.59 11.87 14.38
N ALA A 77 16.60 10.55 14.50
CA ALA A 77 17.00 9.88 15.73
C ALA A 77 18.48 10.14 16.06
N ALA A 78 19.37 10.10 15.06
CA ALA A 78 20.78 10.39 15.24
C ALA A 78 21.08 11.83 15.71
N GLU A 79 20.22 12.77 15.29
CA GLU A 79 20.29 14.19 15.72
C GLU A 79 19.87 14.39 17.19
N LEU A 80 18.85 13.65 17.64
CA LEU A 80 18.16 13.93 18.90
C LEU A 80 18.48 12.97 20.05
N ILE A 81 19.05 11.80 19.76
CA ILE A 81 19.34 10.75 20.74
C ILE A 81 20.84 10.55 20.87
N ASP A 82 21.35 10.80 22.07
CA ASP A 82 22.76 10.60 22.42
C ASP A 82 22.93 9.30 23.22
N MET A 83 23.50 8.28 22.58
CA MET A 83 23.73 6.96 23.18
C MET A 83 24.72 6.96 24.31
N THR A 84 25.57 7.97 24.44
CA THR A 84 26.52 8.08 25.57
C THR A 84 25.83 8.38 26.90
N ARG A 85 24.56 8.88 26.83
CA ARG A 85 23.73 9.23 27.97
C ARG A 85 22.50 8.34 28.11
N GLN A 86 22.33 7.41 27.17
CA GLN A 86 21.16 6.52 27.14
C GLN A 86 21.22 5.52 28.31
N GLN A 87 20.09 5.39 29.04
CA GLN A 87 19.89 4.40 30.09
C GLN A 87 18.50 3.76 29.94
N GLY A 88 18.47 2.44 29.82
CA GLY A 88 17.25 1.64 29.71
C GLY A 88 17.58 0.16 29.93
N GLU A 89 16.60 -0.63 30.32
CA GLU A 89 16.77 -2.08 30.57
C GLU A 89 16.91 -2.89 29.28
N HIS A 90 16.47 -2.34 28.14
CA HIS A 90 16.51 -3.04 26.87
C HIS A 90 17.90 -2.88 26.22
N PRO A 91 18.57 -3.99 25.82
CA PRO A 91 19.84 -3.91 25.09
C PRO A 91 19.63 -3.21 23.75
N CYS A 92 20.39 -2.14 23.50
CA CYS A 92 20.37 -1.35 22.28
C CYS A 92 21.77 -1.09 21.77
N MET A 93 21.95 -0.85 20.49
CA MET A 93 23.25 -0.56 19.85
C MET A 93 23.36 0.89 19.38
N GLY A 94 22.25 1.57 19.18
CA GLY A 94 22.24 2.94 18.68
C GLY A 94 20.90 3.66 18.83
N ALA A 95 20.90 4.94 18.51
CA ALA A 95 19.73 5.82 18.53
C ALA A 95 18.54 5.23 17.74
N THR A 96 18.84 4.71 16.55
CA THR A 96 17.97 3.77 15.83
C THR A 96 18.59 2.38 15.97
N ASP A 97 18.01 1.57 16.83
CA ASP A 97 18.57 0.27 17.18
C ASP A 97 18.38 -0.77 16.06
N VAL A 98 17.15 -0.93 15.54
CA VAL A 98 16.87 -1.89 14.47
C VAL A 98 15.83 -1.37 13.48
N VAL A 99 16.03 -1.64 12.19
CA VAL A 99 15.16 -1.22 11.09
C VAL A 99 14.85 -2.43 10.20
N PRO A 100 13.76 -3.15 10.47
CA PRO A 100 13.30 -4.26 9.61
C PRO A 100 12.40 -3.77 8.50
N PHE A 101 12.61 -4.26 7.28
CA PHE A 101 11.64 -4.23 6.20
C PHE A 101 10.90 -5.57 6.15
N VAL A 102 9.58 -5.49 5.99
CA VAL A 102 8.67 -6.64 5.98
C VAL A 102 7.83 -6.57 4.71
N PRO A 103 7.89 -7.57 3.82
CA PRO A 103 7.08 -7.58 2.63
C PRO A 103 5.61 -7.82 3.00
N LEU A 104 4.72 -6.96 2.49
CA LEU A 104 3.28 -7.11 2.56
C LEU A 104 2.70 -7.36 1.15
N ALA A 105 1.51 -6.84 0.87
CA ALA A 105 0.80 -7.08 -0.38
C ALA A 105 1.61 -6.64 -1.62
N GLY A 106 1.80 -7.54 -2.58
CA GLY A 106 2.49 -7.26 -3.84
C GLY A 106 4.01 -7.09 -3.75
N ALA A 107 4.60 -7.04 -2.54
CA ALA A 107 6.04 -6.99 -2.32
C ALA A 107 6.60 -8.37 -2.00
N ASN A 108 7.88 -8.59 -2.27
CA ASN A 108 8.57 -9.84 -1.97
C ASN A 108 9.80 -9.63 -1.06
N MET A 109 10.38 -10.73 -0.58
CA MET A 109 11.50 -10.67 0.37
C MET A 109 12.78 -10.16 -0.28
N GLU A 110 13.02 -10.48 -1.53
CA GLU A 110 14.20 -10.05 -2.29
C GLU A 110 14.24 -8.53 -2.42
N GLU A 111 13.11 -7.90 -2.74
CA GLU A 111 12.98 -6.43 -2.77
C GLU A 111 13.29 -5.81 -1.41
N CYS A 112 12.79 -6.39 -0.32
CA CYS A 112 13.08 -5.91 1.04
C CYS A 112 14.59 -6.07 1.39
N VAL A 113 15.23 -7.12 0.93
CA VAL A 113 16.69 -7.32 1.09
C VAL A 113 17.48 -6.24 0.34
N GLU A 114 17.10 -5.94 -0.89
CA GLU A 114 17.71 -4.87 -1.68
C GLU A 114 17.52 -3.50 -1.02
N MET A 115 16.30 -3.22 -0.54
CA MET A 115 16.01 -2.01 0.23
C MET A 115 16.90 -1.88 1.48
N ALA A 116 17.04 -2.97 2.24
CA ALA A 116 17.87 -2.98 3.45
C ALA A 116 19.34 -2.68 3.15
N ARG A 117 19.89 -3.26 2.08
CA ARG A 117 21.26 -3.02 1.63
C ARG A 117 21.47 -1.59 1.16
N ALA A 118 20.57 -1.08 0.33
CA ALA A 118 20.62 0.29 -0.19
C ALA A 118 20.50 1.32 0.94
N LEU A 119 19.58 1.13 1.88
CA LEU A 119 19.44 1.97 3.06
C LEU A 119 20.69 1.90 3.93
N GLY A 120 21.24 0.70 4.16
CA GLY A 120 22.44 0.51 4.96
C GLY A 120 23.65 1.23 4.38
N GLN A 121 23.85 1.12 3.07
CA GLN A 121 24.91 1.85 2.38
C GLN A 121 24.73 3.36 2.52
N ARG A 122 23.51 3.86 2.32
CA ARG A 122 23.20 5.28 2.43
C ARG A 122 23.43 5.83 3.83
N VAL A 123 22.95 5.12 4.87
CA VAL A 123 23.16 5.48 6.28
C VAL A 123 24.64 5.52 6.64
N GLY A 124 25.40 4.50 6.23
CA GLY A 124 26.83 4.44 6.47
C GLY A 124 27.59 5.58 5.79
N THR A 125 27.20 5.98 4.57
CA THR A 125 27.90 6.99 3.78
C THR A 125 27.48 8.42 4.14
N GLU A 126 26.16 8.70 4.27
CA GLU A 126 25.65 10.04 4.46
C GLU A 126 25.60 10.46 5.93
N LEU A 127 25.34 9.52 6.86
CA LEU A 127 25.23 9.81 8.29
C LEU A 127 26.47 9.38 9.10
N GLY A 128 27.38 8.62 8.52
CA GLY A 128 28.57 8.11 9.21
C GLY A 128 28.25 7.15 10.35
N ILE A 129 27.12 6.45 10.30
CA ILE A 129 26.69 5.49 11.31
C ILE A 129 27.09 4.08 10.89
N PRO A 130 27.78 3.29 11.74
CA PRO A 130 28.05 1.88 11.48
C PRO A 130 26.73 1.10 11.30
N VAL A 131 26.63 0.33 10.21
CA VAL A 131 25.45 -0.46 9.88
C VAL A 131 25.78 -1.94 9.82
N TYR A 132 24.93 -2.75 10.46
CA TYR A 132 24.97 -4.21 10.43
C TYR A 132 23.73 -4.76 9.73
N LEU A 133 23.93 -5.60 8.71
CA LEU A 133 22.80 -6.27 8.04
C LEU A 133 22.42 -7.55 8.80
N TYR A 134 21.12 -7.81 8.94
CA TYR A 134 20.61 -8.96 9.68
C TYR A 134 19.46 -9.70 8.99
N GLU A 135 19.07 -10.85 9.52
CA GLU A 135 18.03 -11.76 9.01
C GLU A 135 18.29 -12.11 7.54
N GLN A 136 17.31 -11.87 6.63
CA GLN A 136 17.46 -12.22 5.22
C GLN A 136 18.47 -11.32 4.47
N ALA A 137 18.73 -10.12 4.98
CA ALA A 137 19.72 -9.21 4.40
C ALA A 137 21.15 -9.50 4.87
N ALA A 138 21.34 -10.37 5.88
CA ALA A 138 22.63 -10.67 6.48
C ALA A 138 23.66 -11.10 5.45
N THR A 139 24.87 -10.49 5.50
CA THR A 139 26.03 -10.84 4.67
C THR A 139 26.85 -11.97 5.27
N ARG A 140 26.68 -12.22 6.58
CA ARG A 140 27.37 -13.27 7.34
C ARG A 140 26.36 -14.16 8.08
N PRO A 141 26.55 -15.50 8.13
CA PRO A 141 25.59 -16.42 8.75
C PRO A 141 25.27 -16.12 10.21
N GLU A 142 26.25 -15.68 11.01
CA GLU A 142 26.11 -15.35 12.43
C GLU A 142 25.22 -14.12 12.65
N ARG A 143 25.08 -13.22 11.66
CA ARG A 143 24.25 -12.01 11.71
C ARG A 143 22.79 -12.27 11.37
N LYS A 144 22.43 -13.46 10.94
CA LYS A 144 21.02 -13.85 10.77
C LYS A 144 20.23 -13.72 12.07
N ASN A 145 20.89 -13.94 13.21
CA ASN A 145 20.25 -13.76 14.50
C ASN A 145 20.59 -12.38 15.10
N LEU A 146 19.59 -11.52 15.22
CA LEU A 146 19.73 -10.18 15.80
C LEU A 146 20.40 -10.18 17.19
N ALA A 147 20.14 -11.21 18.02
CA ALA A 147 20.75 -11.31 19.34
C ALA A 147 22.28 -11.44 19.29
N ASN A 148 22.83 -12.06 18.24
CA ASN A 148 24.27 -12.15 18.06
C ASN A 148 24.88 -10.80 17.66
N VAL A 149 24.19 -10.05 16.80
CA VAL A 149 24.59 -8.69 16.38
C VAL A 149 24.62 -7.75 17.58
N ARG A 150 23.57 -7.78 18.40
CA ARG A 150 23.42 -6.92 19.58
C ARG A 150 24.26 -7.31 20.81
N ARG A 151 25.04 -8.37 20.74
CA ARG A 151 25.78 -8.86 21.90
C ARG A 151 26.71 -7.76 22.48
N GLY A 152 26.53 -7.45 23.77
CA GLY A 152 27.27 -6.40 24.47
C GLY A 152 26.68 -4.99 24.34
N GLY A 153 25.62 -4.82 23.56
CA GLY A 153 24.95 -3.52 23.39
C GLY A 153 25.84 -2.43 22.80
N TYR A 154 25.54 -1.17 23.12
CA TYR A 154 26.29 -0.01 22.69
C TYR A 154 27.72 -0.02 23.21
N GLU A 155 27.93 -0.34 24.49
CA GLU A 155 29.26 -0.40 25.11
C GLU A 155 30.14 -1.46 24.43
N GLY A 156 29.57 -2.67 24.23
CA GLY A 156 30.31 -3.76 23.61
C GLY A 156 30.71 -3.47 22.18
N ILE A 157 29.89 -2.76 21.39
CA ILE A 157 30.26 -2.39 20.03
C ILE A 157 31.27 -1.24 20.02
N ARG A 158 31.07 -0.22 20.86
CA ARG A 158 32.01 0.91 21.01
C ARG A 158 33.43 0.43 21.31
N ASP A 159 33.57 -0.51 22.24
CA ASP A 159 34.84 -0.97 22.73
C ASP A 159 35.54 -1.98 21.75
N SER A 160 34.78 -2.63 20.87
CA SER A 160 35.30 -3.70 20.01
C SER A 160 35.34 -3.41 18.49
N ILE A 161 34.55 -2.46 18.00
CA ILE A 161 34.35 -2.23 16.56
C ILE A 161 35.66 -1.94 15.79
N ALA A 162 36.59 -1.22 16.41
CA ALA A 162 37.86 -0.84 15.80
C ALA A 162 38.84 -2.01 15.71
N SER A 163 38.87 -2.89 16.73
CA SER A 163 39.88 -3.93 16.92
C SER A 163 39.44 -5.33 16.51
N ASP A 164 38.15 -5.66 16.67
CA ASP A 164 37.60 -6.97 16.39
C ASP A 164 37.11 -7.09 14.92
N PRO A 165 37.72 -7.95 14.07
CA PRO A 165 37.24 -8.16 12.69
C PRO A 165 35.80 -8.67 12.58
N ASP A 166 35.31 -9.43 13.57
CA ASP A 166 33.93 -9.97 13.57
C ASP A 166 32.91 -8.86 13.86
N ARG A 167 33.37 -7.76 14.45
CA ARG A 167 32.56 -6.56 14.71
C ARG A 167 32.65 -5.51 13.60
N ALA A 168 33.42 -5.76 12.52
CA ALA A 168 33.43 -4.84 11.38
C ALA A 168 31.99 -4.65 10.79
N PRO A 169 31.52 -3.40 10.62
CA PRO A 169 30.20 -3.15 10.06
C PRO A 169 30.12 -3.57 8.57
N ASP A 170 28.94 -3.76 8.06
CA ASP A 170 28.70 -3.99 6.62
C ASP A 170 28.88 -2.68 5.85
N PHE A 171 28.48 -1.56 6.45
CA PHE A 171 28.62 -0.20 5.90
C PHE A 171 28.98 0.79 7.00
N GLY A 172 29.59 1.91 6.61
CA GLY A 172 29.96 3.00 7.50
C GLY A 172 31.32 2.81 8.18
N PRO A 173 31.70 3.70 9.12
CA PRO A 173 33.00 3.70 9.76
C PRO A 173 33.15 2.56 10.79
N ARG A 174 34.39 2.20 11.11
CA ARG A 174 34.75 1.32 12.24
C ARG A 174 34.92 2.12 13.54
N GLU A 175 34.05 3.06 13.75
CA GLU A 175 34.03 3.95 14.91
C GLU A 175 32.60 4.28 15.27
N VAL A 176 32.28 4.33 16.55
CA VAL A 176 30.93 4.56 17.07
C VAL A 176 30.84 5.98 17.60
N GLY A 177 29.99 6.81 16.96
CA GLY A 177 29.64 8.15 17.44
C GLY A 177 28.50 8.14 18.44
N THR A 178 27.98 9.34 18.74
CA THR A 178 26.84 9.54 19.68
C THR A 178 25.55 8.83 19.25
N ALA A 179 25.35 8.62 17.94
CA ALA A 179 24.22 7.88 17.41
C ALA A 179 24.32 6.35 17.56
N GLY A 180 25.51 5.84 17.97
CA GLY A 180 25.74 4.40 18.07
C GLY A 180 25.86 3.71 16.72
N ALA A 181 25.35 2.48 16.63
CA ALA A 181 25.30 1.66 15.42
C ALA A 181 23.86 1.19 15.15
N THR A 182 23.51 1.02 13.88
CA THR A 182 22.16 0.62 13.46
C THR A 182 22.16 -0.77 12.83
N VAL A 183 21.15 -1.57 13.14
CA VAL A 183 20.92 -2.88 12.53
C VAL A 183 19.77 -2.80 11.52
N ILE A 184 20.05 -3.07 10.24
CA ILE A 184 19.06 -2.96 9.16
C ILE A 184 18.86 -4.34 8.53
N GLY A 185 17.63 -4.72 8.22
CA GLY A 185 17.39 -6.02 7.59
C GLY A 185 16.01 -6.21 6.99
N ALA A 186 15.79 -7.42 6.47
CA ALA A 186 14.53 -7.86 5.92
C ALA A 186 14.08 -9.15 6.60
N ARG A 187 12.80 -9.23 6.99
CA ARG A 187 12.25 -10.40 7.69
C ARG A 187 10.75 -10.61 7.39
N ALA A 188 10.26 -11.79 7.68
CA ALA A 188 8.82 -12.05 7.73
C ALA A 188 8.15 -11.24 8.86
N PRO A 189 6.80 -11.08 8.82
CA PRO A 189 6.05 -10.51 9.93
C PRO A 189 6.37 -11.24 11.25
N LEU A 190 6.68 -10.47 12.28
CA LEU A 190 7.01 -10.98 13.61
C LEU A 190 5.90 -10.53 14.57
N ILE A 191 5.43 -11.45 15.41
CA ILE A 191 4.45 -11.14 16.45
C ILE A 191 5.19 -11.07 17.78
N ALA A 192 5.21 -9.90 18.41
CA ALA A 192 5.66 -9.71 19.77
C ALA A 192 4.48 -9.95 20.73
N PHE A 193 4.60 -10.94 21.60
CA PHE A 193 3.51 -11.43 22.42
C PHE A 193 4.01 -11.80 23.82
N ASN A 194 3.40 -11.26 24.84
CA ASN A 194 3.78 -11.46 26.22
C ASN A 194 2.70 -12.24 26.96
N VAL A 195 3.10 -13.14 27.87
CA VAL A 195 2.20 -13.87 28.75
C VAL A 195 2.61 -13.60 30.20
N TYR A 196 1.73 -12.93 30.95
CA TYR A 196 1.91 -12.66 32.37
C TYR A 196 1.41 -13.84 33.22
N LEU A 197 2.17 -14.18 34.25
CA LEU A 197 1.88 -15.27 35.17
C LEU A 197 1.24 -14.75 36.46
N THR A 198 0.59 -15.63 37.21
CA THR A 198 0.02 -15.33 38.52
C THR A 198 1.06 -15.29 39.66
N THR A 199 2.33 -15.19 39.33
CA THR A 199 3.46 -15.14 40.27
C THR A 199 4.37 -13.96 39.95
N ALA A 200 5.19 -13.49 40.91
CA ALA A 200 6.29 -12.59 40.72
C ALA A 200 7.65 -13.30 40.54
N ASP A 201 7.68 -14.63 40.64
CA ASP A 201 8.92 -15.41 40.50
C ASP A 201 9.38 -15.51 39.06
N VAL A 202 10.39 -14.70 38.72
CA VAL A 202 11.01 -14.63 37.38
C VAL A 202 11.67 -15.97 36.99
N GLU A 203 12.14 -16.76 37.95
CA GLU A 203 12.77 -18.05 37.66
C GLU A 203 11.74 -19.03 37.05
N ILE A 204 10.48 -18.95 37.46
CA ILE A 204 9.40 -19.74 36.85
C ILE A 204 9.19 -19.29 35.41
N ALA A 205 9.10 -17.98 35.15
CA ALA A 205 8.99 -17.46 33.78
C ALA A 205 10.20 -17.86 32.91
N ASN A 206 11.41 -17.82 33.45
CA ASN A 206 12.63 -18.26 32.76
C ASN A 206 12.58 -19.75 32.41
N LYS A 207 12.11 -20.63 33.33
CA LYS A 207 11.95 -22.07 33.07
C LYS A 207 10.94 -22.30 31.95
N ILE A 208 9.79 -21.65 31.99
CA ILE A 208 8.75 -21.71 30.95
C ILE A 208 9.29 -21.19 29.62
N ALA A 209 9.98 -20.04 29.63
CA ALA A 209 10.60 -19.48 28.41
C ALA A 209 11.62 -20.45 27.77
N ARG A 210 12.41 -21.17 28.58
CA ARG A 210 13.34 -22.20 28.10
C ARG A 210 12.64 -23.39 27.48
N SER A 211 11.48 -23.84 28.03
CA SER A 211 10.74 -24.97 27.49
C SER A 211 10.07 -24.66 26.17
N VAL A 212 9.64 -23.41 25.93
CA VAL A 212 8.93 -23.03 24.70
C VAL A 212 9.83 -22.48 23.59
N ARG A 213 11.00 -21.89 23.90
CA ARG A 213 11.86 -21.28 22.87
C ARG A 213 12.68 -22.30 22.09
N HIS A 214 12.88 -22.02 20.80
CA HIS A 214 13.63 -22.91 19.88
C HIS A 214 15.07 -23.21 20.34
N SER A 215 15.79 -22.19 20.83
CA SER A 215 17.20 -22.30 21.19
C SER A 215 17.48 -23.29 22.34
N SER A 216 16.46 -23.71 23.07
CA SER A 216 16.56 -24.70 24.18
C SER A 216 15.84 -26.01 23.84
N GLY A 217 15.50 -26.26 22.56
CA GLY A 217 14.82 -27.48 22.14
C GLY A 217 13.27 -27.38 22.11
N GLY A 218 12.70 -26.20 22.35
CA GLY A 218 11.26 -25.96 22.28
C GLY A 218 10.72 -25.75 20.86
N LEU A 219 9.70 -24.94 20.72
CA LEU A 219 8.99 -24.73 19.47
C LEU A 219 9.84 -23.92 18.45
N ARG A 220 9.92 -24.38 17.21
CA ARG A 220 10.56 -23.60 16.13
C ARG A 220 9.85 -22.26 15.98
N TYR A 221 10.61 -21.25 15.56
CA TYR A 221 10.13 -19.88 15.34
C TYR A 221 9.64 -19.14 16.59
N VAL A 222 9.95 -19.65 17.79
CA VAL A 222 9.69 -18.98 19.06
C VAL A 222 11.02 -18.56 19.70
N LYS A 223 11.14 -17.27 20.00
CA LYS A 223 12.13 -16.69 20.90
C LYS A 223 11.42 -16.30 22.17
N ALA A 224 11.94 -16.65 23.34
CA ALA A 224 11.29 -16.35 24.63
C ALA A 224 12.31 -16.05 25.72
N LEU A 225 11.93 -15.17 26.65
CA LEU A 225 12.70 -14.73 27.81
C LEU A 225 11.75 -14.51 28.98
N GLY A 226 12.18 -14.86 30.20
CA GLY A 226 11.46 -14.51 31.44
C GLY A 226 11.88 -13.13 31.92
N MET A 227 10.91 -12.34 32.36
CA MET A 227 11.11 -10.97 32.87
C MET A 227 10.21 -10.69 34.06
N LEU A 228 10.53 -9.64 34.85
CA LEU A 228 9.64 -9.07 35.84
C LEU A 228 9.13 -7.72 35.30
N VAL A 229 7.83 -7.61 35.14
CA VAL A 229 7.20 -6.36 34.64
C VAL A 229 5.98 -6.06 35.51
N GLY A 230 5.90 -4.85 36.07
CA GLY A 230 4.78 -4.44 36.91
C GLY A 230 4.54 -5.36 38.11
N GLY A 231 5.61 -5.94 38.69
CA GLY A 231 5.52 -6.87 39.83
C GLY A 231 5.02 -8.28 39.49
N ARG A 232 4.92 -8.65 38.20
CA ARG A 232 4.52 -9.99 37.73
C ARG A 232 5.61 -10.60 36.86
N ALA A 233 5.78 -11.91 37.01
CA ALA A 233 6.63 -12.67 36.10
C ALA A 233 5.95 -12.76 34.72
N GLN A 234 6.71 -12.47 33.66
CA GLN A 234 6.24 -12.44 32.28
C GLN A 234 7.11 -13.34 31.42
N VAL A 235 6.50 -14.11 30.54
CA VAL A 235 7.16 -14.78 29.41
C VAL A 235 7.00 -13.86 28.20
N SER A 236 8.06 -13.12 27.89
CA SER A 236 8.12 -12.25 26.71
C SER A 236 8.55 -13.06 25.50
N MET A 237 7.84 -12.93 24.38
CA MET A 237 8.05 -13.78 23.20
C MET A 237 8.04 -12.99 21.90
N ASN A 238 8.82 -13.51 20.95
CA ASN A 238 8.73 -13.16 19.55
C ASN A 238 8.47 -14.42 18.71
N LEU A 239 7.32 -14.44 18.03
CA LEU A 239 7.01 -15.47 17.03
C LEU A 239 7.52 -14.98 15.68
N THR A 240 8.58 -15.59 15.18
CA THR A 240 9.27 -15.17 13.94
C THR A 240 8.66 -15.78 12.67
N ASP A 241 7.79 -16.77 12.81
CA ASP A 241 6.97 -17.34 11.76
C ASP A 241 5.70 -17.96 12.38
N TYR A 242 4.66 -17.14 12.50
CA TYR A 242 3.39 -17.54 13.10
C TYR A 242 2.61 -18.53 12.21
N THR A 243 2.92 -18.60 10.91
CA THR A 243 2.24 -19.52 9.99
C THR A 243 2.66 -20.98 10.22
N ARG A 244 3.86 -21.18 10.76
CA ARG A 244 4.38 -22.52 11.12
C ARG A 244 4.26 -22.82 12.61
N THR A 245 4.29 -21.79 13.45
CA THR A 245 4.09 -21.92 14.90
C THR A 245 3.06 -20.88 15.33
N PRO A 246 1.75 -21.25 15.29
CA PRO A 246 0.66 -20.37 15.63
C PRO A 246 0.68 -19.87 17.08
N VAL A 247 0.13 -18.68 17.32
CA VAL A 247 0.07 -18.06 18.66
C VAL A 247 -0.66 -18.99 19.64
N ALA A 248 -1.79 -19.56 19.25
CA ALA A 248 -2.57 -20.47 20.10
C ALA A 248 -1.72 -21.66 20.60
N ARG A 249 -0.93 -22.27 19.71
CA ARG A 249 -0.05 -23.39 20.07
C ARG A 249 1.00 -23.02 21.12
N VAL A 250 1.56 -21.82 21.02
CA VAL A 250 2.56 -21.33 21.98
C VAL A 250 1.91 -21.04 23.33
N VAL A 251 0.73 -20.41 23.34
CA VAL A 251 -0.03 -20.12 24.57
C VAL A 251 -0.43 -21.41 25.28
N GLU A 252 -0.86 -22.45 24.55
CA GLU A 252 -1.18 -23.75 25.15
C GLU A 252 0.06 -24.45 25.72
N ALA A 253 1.21 -24.35 25.05
CA ALA A 253 2.47 -24.89 25.59
C ALA A 253 2.85 -24.16 26.90
N ILE A 254 2.70 -22.85 26.97
CA ILE A 254 2.92 -22.08 28.22
C ILE A 254 1.92 -22.49 29.27
N ARG A 255 0.62 -22.63 28.92
CA ARG A 255 -0.43 -23.06 29.84
C ARG A 255 -0.09 -24.43 30.46
N SER A 256 0.36 -25.36 29.67
CA SER A 256 0.79 -26.70 30.16
C SER A 256 1.98 -26.61 31.11
N GLU A 257 2.96 -25.75 30.81
CA GLU A 257 4.13 -25.54 31.69
C GLU A 257 3.74 -24.81 33.00
N THR A 258 2.81 -23.85 32.96
CA THR A 258 2.36 -23.14 34.17
C THR A 258 1.77 -24.12 35.22
N VAL A 259 1.01 -25.12 34.78
CA VAL A 259 0.44 -26.16 35.65
C VAL A 259 1.56 -26.92 36.37
N ARG A 260 2.66 -27.26 35.71
CA ARG A 260 3.80 -27.99 36.33
C ARG A 260 4.48 -27.18 37.43
N HIS A 261 4.37 -25.85 37.38
CA HIS A 261 4.97 -24.95 38.37
C HIS A 261 3.95 -24.44 39.40
N GLY A 262 2.70 -24.93 39.42
CA GLY A 262 1.64 -24.50 40.33
C GLY A 262 1.21 -23.05 40.16
N VAL A 263 1.38 -22.47 38.94
CA VAL A 263 0.97 -21.12 38.58
C VAL A 263 -0.01 -21.15 37.42
N ALA A 264 -0.59 -20.02 37.08
CA ALA A 264 -1.49 -19.89 35.94
C ALA A 264 -1.11 -18.69 35.06
N ILE A 265 -1.65 -18.66 33.86
CA ILE A 265 -1.63 -17.43 33.00
C ILE A 265 -2.61 -16.44 33.64
N HIS A 266 -2.12 -15.22 33.94
CA HIS A 266 -2.98 -14.13 34.39
C HIS A 266 -3.65 -13.41 33.21
N HIS A 267 -2.87 -13.00 32.22
CA HIS A 267 -3.33 -12.40 30.97
C HIS A 267 -2.22 -12.44 29.93
N SER A 268 -2.57 -12.15 28.69
CA SER A 268 -1.63 -11.97 27.59
C SER A 268 -1.66 -10.54 27.08
N GLU A 269 -0.56 -10.09 26.50
CA GLU A 269 -0.40 -8.76 25.94
C GLU A 269 0.18 -8.85 24.52
N LEU A 270 -0.43 -8.16 23.59
CA LEU A 270 0.08 -7.99 22.23
C LEU A 270 0.88 -6.68 22.16
N ILE A 271 2.09 -6.73 21.63
CA ILE A 271 2.92 -5.56 21.41
C ILE A 271 2.92 -5.19 19.94
N GLY A 272 2.45 -3.98 19.61
CA GLY A 272 2.33 -3.51 18.24
C GLY A 272 1.21 -4.20 17.46
N LEU A 273 1.40 -4.30 16.14
CA LEU A 273 0.39 -4.85 15.23
C LEU A 273 0.55 -6.35 15.02
N ILE A 274 -0.58 -7.03 14.80
CA ILE A 274 -0.65 -8.47 14.52
C ILE A 274 -1.39 -8.71 13.18
N PRO A 275 -0.92 -9.60 12.32
CA PRO A 275 -1.67 -10.01 11.15
C PRO A 275 -3.04 -10.62 11.53
N GLN A 276 -4.11 -10.17 10.87
CA GLN A 276 -5.47 -10.69 11.09
C GLN A 276 -5.51 -12.22 11.00
N ALA A 277 -4.77 -12.81 10.06
CA ALA A 277 -4.69 -14.25 9.89
C ALA A 277 -4.23 -15.00 11.15
N ALA A 278 -3.33 -14.41 11.96
CA ALA A 278 -2.87 -15.02 13.19
C ALA A 278 -3.95 -15.03 14.29
N LEU A 279 -4.80 -13.99 14.35
CA LEU A 279 -5.94 -13.94 15.27
C LEU A 279 -7.06 -14.89 14.84
N VAL A 280 -7.34 -14.96 13.54
CA VAL A 280 -8.34 -15.88 12.99
C VAL A 280 -7.95 -17.32 13.23
N ASP A 281 -6.69 -17.69 13.03
CA ASP A 281 -6.15 -19.01 13.33
C ASP A 281 -6.28 -19.35 14.82
N ALA A 282 -5.97 -18.41 15.71
CA ALA A 282 -6.16 -18.61 17.14
C ALA A 282 -7.63 -18.76 17.53
N ALA A 283 -8.54 -18.00 16.92
CA ALA A 283 -9.98 -18.14 17.12
C ALA A 283 -10.49 -19.49 16.63
N GLN A 284 -10.08 -19.93 15.44
CA GLN A 284 -10.43 -21.25 14.89
C GLN A 284 -9.97 -22.38 15.82
N TRP A 285 -8.75 -22.29 16.34
CA TRP A 285 -8.21 -23.28 17.30
C TRP A 285 -9.04 -23.36 18.59
N HIS A 286 -9.26 -22.21 19.24
CA HIS A 286 -9.95 -22.19 20.53
C HIS A 286 -11.45 -22.44 20.45
N LEU A 287 -12.10 -22.06 19.35
CA LEU A 287 -13.53 -22.31 19.10
C LEU A 287 -13.78 -23.67 18.48
N GLN A 288 -12.73 -24.41 18.10
CA GLN A 288 -12.81 -25.71 17.44
C GLN A 288 -13.71 -25.70 16.19
N LEU A 289 -13.57 -24.64 15.37
CA LEU A 289 -14.36 -24.49 14.16
C LEU A 289 -13.90 -25.51 13.11
N ASP A 290 -14.82 -26.39 12.70
CA ASP A 290 -14.60 -27.32 11.60
C ASP A 290 -14.98 -26.68 10.25
N GLN A 291 -14.20 -26.98 9.21
CA GLN A 291 -14.42 -26.51 7.84
C GLN A 291 -14.58 -24.98 7.73
N PHE A 292 -13.91 -24.24 8.62
CA PHE A 292 -13.95 -22.78 8.58
C PHE A 292 -13.12 -22.25 7.42
N GLU A 293 -13.76 -21.41 6.60
CA GLU A 293 -13.14 -20.72 5.49
C GLU A 293 -13.06 -19.20 5.75
N ALA A 294 -11.99 -18.60 5.27
CA ALA A 294 -11.74 -17.16 5.46
C ALA A 294 -12.84 -16.25 4.92
N ASP A 295 -13.53 -16.69 3.90
CA ASP A 295 -14.64 -15.95 3.29
C ASP A 295 -15.93 -16.01 4.10
N GLN A 296 -15.97 -16.78 5.20
CA GLN A 296 -17.04 -16.73 6.20
C GLN A 296 -16.93 -15.51 7.14
N ILE A 297 -15.80 -14.80 7.09
CA ILE A 297 -15.64 -13.53 7.79
C ILE A 297 -16.42 -12.45 7.03
N LEU A 298 -17.37 -11.80 7.72
CA LEU A 298 -18.27 -10.80 7.13
C LEU A 298 -17.50 -9.67 6.42
N GLU A 299 -16.47 -9.13 7.07
CA GLU A 299 -15.65 -8.04 6.53
C GLU A 299 -14.89 -8.48 5.27
N THR A 300 -14.41 -9.73 5.21
CA THR A 300 -13.75 -10.27 4.02
C THR A 300 -14.69 -10.28 2.82
N ARG A 301 -15.92 -10.74 3.00
CA ARG A 301 -16.97 -10.71 1.95
C ARG A 301 -17.41 -9.29 1.60
N LEU A 302 -17.56 -8.43 2.61
CA LEU A 302 -17.95 -7.04 2.41
C LEU A 302 -16.90 -6.28 1.59
N PHE A 303 -15.62 -6.42 1.92
CA PHE A 303 -14.55 -5.79 1.15
C PHE A 303 -14.43 -6.37 -0.25
N ALA A 304 -14.58 -7.67 -0.43
CA ALA A 304 -14.61 -8.29 -1.75
C ALA A 304 -15.79 -7.79 -2.60
N ALA A 305 -16.98 -7.65 -1.99
CA ALA A 305 -18.17 -7.14 -2.66
C ALA A 305 -18.09 -5.63 -2.97
N ALA A 306 -17.39 -4.85 -2.14
CA ALA A 306 -17.19 -3.41 -2.34
C ALA A 306 -16.14 -3.08 -3.42
N GLN A 307 -15.38 -4.08 -3.89
CA GLN A 307 -14.45 -3.88 -5.00
C GLN A 307 -15.24 -3.90 -6.31
N PRO A 308 -15.10 -2.87 -7.17
CA PRO A 308 -15.65 -2.96 -8.50
C PRO A 308 -14.99 -4.15 -9.20
N PRO A 309 -15.78 -4.98 -9.90
CA PRO A 309 -15.21 -6.07 -10.70
C PRO A 309 -14.18 -5.50 -11.68
N ASP A 310 -13.15 -6.29 -11.99
CA ASP A 310 -12.21 -5.91 -13.06
C ASP A 310 -13.00 -5.55 -14.32
N PHE A 311 -12.76 -4.35 -14.84
CA PHE A 311 -13.56 -3.83 -15.95
C PHE A 311 -13.44 -4.72 -17.19
N ILE A 312 -12.25 -5.26 -17.44
CA ILE A 312 -11.98 -6.11 -18.61
C ILE A 312 -12.75 -7.43 -18.50
N GLU A 313 -12.70 -8.06 -17.34
CA GLU A 313 -13.44 -9.29 -17.05
C GLU A 313 -14.96 -9.06 -17.06
N ALA A 314 -15.41 -7.91 -16.56
CA ALA A 314 -16.83 -7.54 -16.61
C ALA A 314 -17.33 -7.38 -18.06
N VAL A 315 -16.55 -6.77 -18.94
CA VAL A 315 -16.87 -6.66 -20.37
C VAL A 315 -16.87 -8.03 -21.05
N ALA A 316 -15.93 -8.92 -20.69
CA ALA A 316 -15.81 -10.25 -21.27
C ALA A 316 -16.91 -11.24 -20.80
N ALA A 317 -17.65 -10.92 -19.74
CA ALA A 317 -18.57 -11.84 -19.06
C ALA A 317 -19.85 -12.22 -19.85
N GLY A 318 -20.02 -11.74 -21.09
CA GLY A 318 -21.20 -12.05 -21.94
C GLY A 318 -22.50 -11.43 -21.45
N LYS A 319 -22.43 -10.37 -20.65
CA LYS A 319 -23.57 -9.55 -20.21
C LYS A 319 -23.73 -8.33 -21.11
N PRO A 320 -24.96 -7.76 -21.23
CA PRO A 320 -25.19 -6.56 -22.05
C PRO A 320 -24.40 -5.33 -21.55
N THR A 321 -24.16 -5.26 -20.25
CA THR A 321 -23.42 -4.18 -19.58
C THR A 321 -22.36 -4.74 -18.62
N PRO A 322 -21.15 -4.11 -18.53
CA PRO A 322 -20.68 -2.97 -19.33
C PRO A 322 -20.45 -3.34 -20.79
N GLY A 323 -20.80 -2.45 -21.73
CA GLY A 323 -20.66 -2.67 -23.16
C GLY A 323 -19.78 -1.65 -23.86
N GLY A 324 -20.04 -1.42 -25.16
CA GLY A 324 -19.23 -0.52 -26.01
C GLY A 324 -19.18 0.93 -25.51
N GLY A 325 -20.26 1.49 -24.97
CA GLY A 325 -20.28 2.85 -24.42
C GLY A 325 -19.43 2.96 -23.14
N SER A 326 -19.55 1.99 -22.27
CA SER A 326 -18.68 1.89 -21.08
C SER A 326 -17.20 1.73 -21.47
N ALA A 327 -16.90 0.95 -22.53
CA ALA A 327 -15.54 0.78 -23.06
C ALA A 327 -14.99 2.09 -23.65
N ALA A 328 -15.83 2.89 -24.32
CA ALA A 328 -15.48 4.22 -24.80
C ALA A 328 -15.07 5.14 -23.64
N ALA A 329 -15.89 5.21 -22.59
CA ALA A 329 -15.61 6.01 -21.41
C ALA A 329 -14.32 5.58 -20.70
N HIS A 330 -14.11 4.29 -20.55
CA HIS A 330 -12.87 3.73 -19.96
C HIS A 330 -11.62 4.09 -20.80
N SER A 331 -11.69 3.93 -22.13
CA SER A 331 -10.61 4.32 -23.04
C SER A 331 -10.30 5.82 -22.96
N GLY A 332 -11.33 6.66 -22.88
CA GLY A 332 -11.16 8.10 -22.67
C GLY A 332 -10.49 8.42 -21.31
N ALA A 333 -10.85 7.71 -20.25
CA ALA A 333 -10.21 7.89 -18.94
C ALA A 333 -8.72 7.50 -18.97
N LEU A 334 -8.36 6.44 -19.71
CA LEU A 334 -6.96 6.04 -19.92
C LEU A 334 -6.20 7.08 -20.74
N ALA A 335 -6.82 7.62 -21.80
CA ALA A 335 -6.26 8.73 -22.57
C ALA A 335 -5.94 9.94 -21.70
N ALA A 336 -6.88 10.33 -20.81
CA ALA A 336 -6.68 11.44 -19.86
C ALA A 336 -5.49 11.16 -18.90
N ALA A 337 -5.32 9.91 -18.48
CA ALA A 337 -4.21 9.53 -17.61
C ALA A 337 -2.85 9.67 -18.32
N LEU A 338 -2.74 9.22 -19.59
CA LEU A 338 -1.51 9.37 -20.39
C LEU A 338 -1.16 10.82 -20.64
N VAL A 339 -2.13 11.67 -21.03
CA VAL A 339 -1.92 13.10 -21.24
C VAL A 339 -1.44 13.78 -19.94
N ALA A 340 -2.08 13.49 -18.82
CA ALA A 340 -1.66 14.00 -17.51
C ALA A 340 -0.25 13.55 -17.14
N MET A 341 0.12 12.30 -17.41
CA MET A 341 1.45 11.74 -17.17
C MET A 341 2.51 12.54 -17.94
N VAL A 342 2.34 12.72 -19.25
CA VAL A 342 3.31 13.45 -20.08
C VAL A 342 3.43 14.89 -19.65
N ALA A 343 2.31 15.56 -19.33
CA ALA A 343 2.31 16.92 -18.81
C ALA A 343 3.12 17.02 -17.49
N ARG A 344 2.95 16.08 -16.55
CA ARG A 344 3.75 16.00 -15.31
C ARG A 344 5.23 15.74 -15.57
N LEU A 345 5.56 14.83 -16.49
CA LEU A 345 6.95 14.53 -16.88
C LEU A 345 7.64 15.71 -17.62
N THR A 346 6.87 16.70 -18.05
CA THR A 346 7.35 17.94 -18.67
C THR A 346 7.68 18.97 -17.61
N MET A 347 6.86 19.07 -16.56
CA MET A 347 7.03 20.02 -15.46
C MET A 347 8.35 19.80 -14.69
N GLY A 348 8.90 20.85 -14.11
CA GLY A 348 10.13 20.79 -13.29
C GLY A 348 11.44 20.66 -14.09
N LYS A 349 11.40 20.48 -15.39
CA LYS A 349 12.59 20.43 -16.24
C LYS A 349 12.92 21.82 -16.80
N LYS A 350 14.14 22.31 -16.59
CA LYS A 350 14.60 23.64 -17.06
C LYS A 350 14.34 23.89 -18.57
N LYS A 351 14.51 22.83 -19.39
CA LYS A 351 14.28 22.89 -20.86
C LYS A 351 12.84 23.26 -21.22
N TYR A 352 11.85 22.98 -20.37
CA TYR A 352 10.42 23.15 -20.61
C TYR A 352 9.80 24.24 -19.71
N ALA A 353 10.62 25.10 -19.09
CA ALA A 353 10.13 26.13 -18.16
C ALA A 353 9.08 27.06 -18.80
N ALA A 354 9.22 27.39 -20.08
CA ALA A 354 8.28 28.26 -20.82
C ALA A 354 6.86 27.67 -20.95
N VAL A 355 6.70 26.36 -20.87
CA VAL A 355 5.39 25.68 -20.99
C VAL A 355 4.88 25.11 -19.66
N ALA A 356 5.60 25.32 -18.56
CA ALA A 356 5.30 24.70 -17.27
C ALA A 356 3.90 25.08 -16.74
N GLU A 357 3.50 26.34 -16.85
CA GLU A 357 2.17 26.80 -16.44
C GLU A 357 1.06 26.16 -17.28
N ARG A 358 1.26 26.07 -18.59
CA ARG A 358 0.31 25.42 -19.49
C ARG A 358 0.19 23.92 -19.18
N MET A 359 1.29 23.24 -18.87
CA MET A 359 1.27 21.83 -18.45
C MET A 359 0.50 21.65 -17.13
N ALA A 360 0.62 22.57 -16.18
CA ALA A 360 -0.17 22.53 -14.95
C ALA A 360 -1.69 22.67 -15.21
N GLN A 361 -2.09 23.56 -16.11
CA GLN A 361 -3.49 23.69 -16.55
C GLN A 361 -3.99 22.40 -17.21
N ILE A 362 -3.17 21.78 -18.06
CA ILE A 362 -3.51 20.50 -18.71
C ILE A 362 -3.67 19.38 -17.66
N VAL A 363 -2.79 19.32 -16.66
CA VAL A 363 -2.93 18.33 -15.56
C VAL A 363 -4.25 18.52 -14.82
N ALA A 364 -4.66 19.76 -14.53
CA ALA A 364 -5.93 20.04 -13.87
C ALA A 364 -7.14 19.64 -14.76
N ALA A 365 -7.14 20.04 -16.03
CA ALA A 365 -8.20 19.73 -16.98
C ALA A 365 -8.35 18.22 -17.21
N THR A 366 -7.24 17.49 -17.42
CA THR A 366 -7.25 16.04 -17.59
C THR A 366 -7.64 15.30 -16.32
N GLY A 367 -7.38 15.88 -15.14
CA GLY A 367 -7.85 15.38 -13.86
C GLY A 367 -9.37 15.33 -13.77
N ALA A 368 -10.03 16.44 -14.12
CA ALA A 368 -11.50 16.55 -14.15
C ALA A 368 -12.11 15.61 -15.22
N LEU A 369 -11.60 15.67 -16.46
CA LEU A 369 -12.08 14.80 -17.55
C LEU A 369 -11.95 13.30 -17.20
N ARG A 370 -10.88 12.90 -16.54
CA ARG A 370 -10.68 11.51 -16.09
C ARG A 370 -11.71 11.11 -15.05
N ALA A 371 -12.05 11.98 -14.11
CA ALA A 371 -13.06 11.71 -13.09
C ALA A 371 -14.44 11.53 -13.74
N ASP A 372 -14.81 12.43 -14.64
CA ASP A 372 -16.11 12.39 -15.35
C ASP A 372 -16.22 11.13 -16.23
N LEU A 373 -15.17 10.79 -16.98
CA LEU A 373 -15.15 9.60 -17.84
C LEU A 373 -15.20 8.30 -17.04
N ARG A 374 -14.57 8.26 -15.86
CA ARG A 374 -14.71 7.11 -14.95
C ARG A 374 -16.14 6.97 -14.45
N ALA A 375 -16.81 8.07 -14.12
CA ALA A 375 -18.22 8.05 -13.72
C ALA A 375 -19.14 7.65 -14.90
N ALA A 376 -18.80 8.05 -16.13
CA ALA A 376 -19.54 7.72 -17.34
C ALA A 376 -19.60 6.21 -17.63
N VAL A 377 -18.61 5.41 -17.18
CA VAL A 377 -18.63 3.94 -17.30
C VAL A 377 -19.89 3.36 -16.63
N ALA A 378 -20.17 3.75 -15.39
CA ALA A 378 -21.35 3.30 -14.66
C ALA A 378 -22.64 3.95 -15.17
N GLN A 379 -22.57 5.20 -15.63
CA GLN A 379 -23.72 5.93 -16.17
C GLN A 379 -24.22 5.31 -17.48
N ASP A 380 -23.33 4.84 -18.34
CA ASP A 380 -23.69 4.15 -19.58
C ASP A 380 -24.41 2.83 -19.30
N ALA A 381 -23.92 2.02 -18.38
CA ALA A 381 -24.55 0.78 -17.95
C ALA A 381 -25.95 1.07 -17.36
N ALA A 382 -26.07 2.05 -16.46
CA ALA A 382 -27.32 2.42 -15.85
C ALA A 382 -28.34 2.98 -16.86
N ALA A 383 -27.87 3.72 -17.88
CA ALA A 383 -28.74 4.24 -18.93
C ALA A 383 -29.33 3.10 -19.78
N TYR A 384 -28.53 2.09 -20.10
CA TYR A 384 -29.04 0.89 -20.79
C TYR A 384 -30.06 0.13 -19.95
N ASP A 385 -29.78 -0.10 -18.67
CA ASP A 385 -30.69 -0.80 -17.76
C ASP A 385 -32.02 -0.03 -17.62
N ALA A 386 -31.99 1.30 -17.61
CA ALA A 386 -33.18 2.15 -17.59
C ALA A 386 -34.04 1.97 -18.88
N VAL A 387 -33.41 1.84 -20.05
CA VAL A 387 -34.10 1.54 -21.30
C VAL A 387 -34.79 0.18 -21.21
N ILE A 388 -34.09 -0.85 -20.76
CA ILE A 388 -34.68 -2.18 -20.60
C ILE A 388 -35.85 -2.18 -19.59
N ALA A 389 -35.69 -1.48 -18.47
CA ALA A 389 -36.74 -1.33 -17.47
C ALA A 389 -37.98 -0.62 -18.02
N ALA A 390 -37.79 0.44 -18.81
CA ALA A 390 -38.90 1.13 -19.46
C ALA A 390 -39.66 0.24 -20.45
N TYR A 391 -38.95 -0.58 -21.23
CA TYR A 391 -39.60 -1.55 -22.14
C TYR A 391 -40.38 -2.66 -21.42
N ARG A 392 -40.07 -2.97 -20.17
CA ARG A 392 -40.76 -3.97 -19.33
C ARG A 392 -42.00 -3.43 -18.61
N GLN A 393 -42.30 -2.13 -18.68
CA GLN A 393 -43.47 -1.55 -18.04
C GLN A 393 -44.78 -2.11 -18.59
N PRO A 394 -45.87 -2.15 -17.80
CA PRO A 394 -47.19 -2.62 -18.24
C PRO A 394 -47.70 -1.85 -19.47
N LYS A 395 -48.52 -2.50 -20.30
CA LYS A 395 -49.06 -1.97 -21.55
C LYS A 395 -50.48 -2.41 -21.86
N GLU A 396 -51.24 -2.82 -20.85
CA GLU A 396 -52.58 -3.36 -21.04
C GLU A 396 -53.63 -2.23 -21.24
N SER A 397 -53.62 -1.20 -20.40
CA SER A 397 -54.46 -0.03 -20.49
C SER A 397 -53.84 1.11 -21.33
N ASP A 398 -54.69 2.03 -21.84
CA ASP A 398 -54.18 3.19 -22.60
C ASP A 398 -53.37 4.16 -21.73
N ALA A 399 -53.70 4.27 -20.44
CA ALA A 399 -52.87 5.01 -19.49
C ALA A 399 -51.49 4.38 -19.32
N GLU A 400 -51.39 3.06 -19.21
CA GLU A 400 -50.13 2.34 -19.12
C GLU A 400 -49.30 2.46 -20.39
N LYS A 401 -49.94 2.36 -21.57
CA LYS A 401 -49.24 2.56 -22.86
C LYS A 401 -48.64 3.96 -22.96
N THR A 402 -49.40 4.99 -22.55
CA THR A 402 -48.89 6.38 -22.56
C THR A 402 -47.74 6.57 -21.58
N ALA A 403 -47.90 6.08 -20.35
CA ALA A 403 -46.83 6.15 -19.32
C ALA A 403 -45.54 5.41 -19.77
N ARG A 404 -45.71 4.22 -20.33
CA ARG A 404 -44.61 3.41 -20.89
C ARG A 404 -43.90 4.12 -22.04
N ALA A 405 -44.62 4.69 -22.99
CA ALA A 405 -44.03 5.43 -24.11
C ALA A 405 -43.23 6.64 -23.62
N ALA A 406 -43.73 7.39 -22.67
CA ALA A 406 -43.01 8.51 -22.06
C ALA A 406 -41.77 8.04 -21.27
N ALA A 407 -41.81 6.89 -20.60
CA ALA A 407 -40.67 6.32 -19.91
C ALA A 407 -39.58 5.87 -20.86
N ILE A 408 -39.94 5.20 -21.97
CA ILE A 408 -38.99 4.79 -23.03
C ILE A 408 -38.29 6.00 -23.62
N GLU A 409 -39.07 7.04 -24.00
CA GLU A 409 -38.52 8.27 -24.57
C GLU A 409 -37.47 8.92 -23.64
N ARG A 410 -37.80 9.11 -22.35
CA ARG A 410 -36.84 9.64 -21.37
C ARG A 410 -35.58 8.78 -21.22
N ALA A 411 -35.75 7.47 -21.22
CA ALA A 411 -34.63 6.55 -21.09
C ALA A 411 -33.72 6.59 -22.33
N LEU A 412 -34.29 6.66 -23.55
CA LEU A 412 -33.54 6.78 -24.80
C LEU A 412 -32.80 8.12 -24.90
N HIS A 413 -33.40 9.21 -24.45
CA HIS A 413 -32.70 10.50 -24.35
C HIS A 413 -31.44 10.36 -23.51
N ARG A 414 -31.55 9.82 -22.29
CA ARG A 414 -30.43 9.62 -21.40
C ARG A 414 -29.36 8.69 -21.97
N ALA A 415 -29.81 7.59 -22.60
CA ALA A 415 -28.92 6.63 -23.27
C ALA A 415 -28.18 7.23 -24.48
N THR A 416 -28.68 8.33 -25.06
CA THR A 416 -28.03 9.08 -26.13
C THR A 416 -27.10 10.18 -25.61
N GLU A 417 -27.52 10.89 -24.56
CA GLU A 417 -26.77 11.99 -23.95
C GLU A 417 -25.45 11.52 -23.32
N VAL A 418 -25.46 10.38 -22.61
CA VAL A 418 -24.26 9.86 -21.95
C VAL A 418 -23.11 9.61 -22.96
N PRO A 419 -23.29 8.82 -24.03
CA PRO A 419 -22.22 8.63 -25.02
C PRO A 419 -21.89 9.92 -25.79
N LEU A 420 -22.81 10.84 -26.00
CA LEU A 420 -22.50 12.14 -26.59
C LEU A 420 -21.56 12.94 -25.70
N GLN A 421 -21.79 12.98 -24.41
CA GLN A 421 -20.88 13.61 -23.45
C GLN A 421 -19.49 12.96 -23.45
N VAL A 422 -19.43 11.63 -23.52
CA VAL A 422 -18.15 10.90 -23.67
C VAL A 422 -17.44 11.32 -24.95
N ALA A 423 -18.16 11.47 -26.08
CA ALA A 423 -17.57 11.92 -27.34
C ALA A 423 -17.01 13.35 -27.26
N GLN A 424 -17.72 14.27 -26.60
CA GLN A 424 -17.28 15.66 -26.36
C GLN A 424 -15.98 15.68 -25.52
N GLN A 425 -15.95 14.96 -24.43
CA GLN A 425 -14.79 14.86 -23.54
C GLN A 425 -13.59 14.21 -24.24
N ALA A 426 -13.83 13.19 -25.05
CA ALA A 426 -12.80 12.53 -25.83
C ALA A 426 -12.19 13.44 -26.91
N ALA A 427 -13.00 14.25 -27.58
CA ALA A 427 -12.51 15.27 -28.53
C ALA A 427 -11.64 16.31 -27.85
N GLN A 428 -12.03 16.78 -26.66
CA GLN A 428 -11.23 17.69 -25.86
C GLN A 428 -9.88 17.06 -25.45
N LEU A 429 -9.91 15.81 -25.01
CA LEU A 429 -8.70 15.06 -24.64
C LEU A 429 -7.76 14.87 -25.82
N GLN A 430 -8.28 14.57 -27.01
CA GLN A 430 -7.45 14.44 -28.20
C GLN A 430 -6.71 15.74 -28.52
N ALA A 431 -7.37 16.89 -28.37
CA ALA A 431 -6.73 18.18 -28.58
C ALA A 431 -5.59 18.43 -27.57
N LEU A 432 -5.85 18.14 -26.28
CA LEU A 432 -4.83 18.25 -25.23
C LEU A 432 -3.66 17.28 -25.44
N ALA A 433 -3.94 16.07 -25.91
CA ALA A 433 -2.92 15.06 -26.21
C ALA A 433 -1.98 15.53 -27.34
N VAL A 434 -2.54 16.09 -28.41
CA VAL A 434 -1.76 16.67 -29.53
C VAL A 434 -0.92 17.84 -29.03
N GLU A 435 -1.49 18.75 -28.23
CA GLU A 435 -0.75 19.88 -27.65
C GLU A 435 0.43 19.42 -26.78
N VAL A 436 0.22 18.41 -25.93
CA VAL A 436 1.29 17.85 -25.09
C VAL A 436 2.34 17.11 -25.92
N ALA A 437 1.95 16.43 -27.00
CA ALA A 437 2.91 15.80 -27.92
C ALA A 437 3.79 16.84 -28.63
N GLU A 438 3.24 18.03 -28.93
CA GLU A 438 3.94 19.12 -29.60
C GLU A 438 4.89 19.89 -28.67
N SER A 439 4.46 20.20 -27.47
CA SER A 439 5.15 21.12 -26.55
C SER A 439 5.75 20.50 -25.32
N GLY A 440 5.41 19.23 -25.05
CA GLY A 440 5.82 18.50 -23.86
C GLY A 440 7.19 17.82 -23.97
N ASN A 441 7.43 16.90 -23.02
CA ASN A 441 8.67 16.14 -22.94
C ASN A 441 8.86 15.24 -24.17
N ALA A 442 9.86 15.53 -24.98
CA ALA A 442 10.16 14.78 -26.21
C ALA A 442 10.35 13.26 -25.98
N ASN A 443 10.87 12.87 -24.81
CA ASN A 443 11.08 11.45 -24.47
C ASN A 443 9.78 10.69 -24.14
N ALA A 444 8.68 11.41 -23.92
CA ALA A 444 7.36 10.83 -23.66
C ALA A 444 6.35 11.19 -24.77
N ARG A 445 6.83 11.58 -25.96
CA ARG A 445 5.97 11.95 -27.09
C ARG A 445 5.10 10.79 -27.55
N SER A 446 5.62 9.56 -27.57
CA SER A 446 4.87 8.35 -27.92
C SER A 446 3.70 8.11 -26.98
N ASP A 447 3.84 8.40 -25.69
CA ASP A 447 2.76 8.25 -24.70
C ASP A 447 1.67 9.31 -24.94
N ALA A 448 2.04 10.53 -25.31
CA ALA A 448 1.07 11.55 -25.70
C ALA A 448 0.32 11.18 -26.99
N ALA A 449 1.01 10.62 -27.99
CA ALA A 449 0.40 10.09 -29.21
C ALA A 449 -0.56 8.94 -28.90
N ALA A 450 -0.16 7.97 -28.04
CA ALA A 450 -1.04 6.91 -27.57
C ALA A 450 -2.30 7.47 -26.88
N GLY A 451 -2.16 8.53 -26.09
CA GLY A 451 -3.29 9.26 -25.49
C GLY A 451 -4.23 9.86 -26.56
N ALA A 452 -3.70 10.43 -27.63
CA ALA A 452 -4.49 10.96 -28.75
C ALA A 452 -5.26 9.85 -29.48
N HIS A 453 -4.62 8.71 -29.77
CA HIS A 453 -5.27 7.55 -30.41
C HIS A 453 -6.38 6.93 -29.55
N LEU A 454 -6.15 6.78 -28.25
CA LEU A 454 -7.17 6.29 -27.32
C LEU A 454 -8.36 7.25 -27.21
N ALA A 455 -8.10 8.55 -27.11
CA ALA A 455 -9.16 9.57 -27.09
C ALA A 455 -10.00 9.54 -28.37
N ARG A 456 -9.35 9.45 -29.54
CA ARG A 456 -10.05 9.30 -30.81
C ARG A 456 -10.87 8.01 -30.88
N SER A 457 -10.33 6.88 -30.44
CA SER A 457 -11.05 5.61 -30.38
C SER A 457 -12.27 5.71 -29.48
N ALA A 458 -12.14 6.35 -28.30
CA ALA A 458 -13.25 6.62 -27.40
C ALA A 458 -14.36 7.45 -28.08
N LEU A 459 -14.01 8.52 -28.78
CA LEU A 459 -14.97 9.33 -29.54
C LEU A 459 -15.70 8.48 -30.59
N ARG A 460 -14.97 7.70 -31.40
CA ARG A 460 -15.56 6.86 -32.47
C ARG A 460 -16.49 5.80 -31.93
N ILE A 461 -16.14 5.15 -30.82
CA ILE A 461 -16.98 4.13 -30.18
C ILE A 461 -18.24 4.80 -29.60
N ALA A 462 -18.10 5.91 -28.88
CA ALA A 462 -19.22 6.68 -28.37
C ALA A 462 -20.16 7.15 -29.47
N ALA A 463 -19.62 7.56 -30.62
CA ALA A 463 -20.40 7.93 -31.80
C ALA A 463 -21.31 6.83 -32.34
N LEU A 464 -20.87 5.56 -32.26
CA LEU A 464 -21.74 4.43 -32.65
C LEU A 464 -22.97 4.35 -31.74
N ASN A 465 -22.78 4.49 -30.41
CA ASN A 465 -23.87 4.43 -29.46
C ASN A 465 -24.84 5.62 -29.64
N VAL A 466 -24.34 6.84 -29.83
CA VAL A 466 -25.20 8.00 -30.12
C VAL A 466 -26.06 7.74 -31.35
N ARG A 467 -25.48 7.23 -32.45
CA ARG A 467 -26.22 6.94 -33.69
C ARG A 467 -27.26 5.86 -33.54
N ILE A 468 -26.96 4.80 -32.79
CA ILE A 468 -27.90 3.69 -32.54
C ILE A 468 -29.08 4.22 -31.73
N ASN A 469 -28.82 4.87 -30.59
CA ASN A 469 -29.86 5.32 -29.69
C ASN A 469 -30.72 6.45 -30.29
N ALA A 470 -30.12 7.40 -31.04
CA ALA A 470 -30.85 8.51 -31.67
C ALA A 470 -31.84 8.05 -32.75
N ARG A 471 -31.74 6.83 -33.30
CA ARG A 471 -32.71 6.27 -34.26
C ARG A 471 -34.03 5.94 -33.60
N ASP A 472 -34.01 5.55 -32.33
CA ASP A 472 -35.17 5.05 -31.61
C ASP A 472 -35.87 6.14 -30.81
N VAL A 473 -35.35 7.38 -30.80
CA VAL A 473 -35.93 8.56 -30.16
C VAL A 473 -37.04 9.15 -31.03
N ASN A 474 -38.20 9.43 -30.47
CA ASN A 474 -39.33 10.05 -31.19
C ASN A 474 -39.11 11.57 -31.43
N ASP A 475 -38.37 12.23 -30.53
CA ASP A 475 -37.99 13.65 -30.67
C ASP A 475 -36.89 13.80 -31.75
N GLN A 476 -37.36 13.98 -33.00
CA GLN A 476 -36.50 14.09 -34.17
C GLN A 476 -35.63 15.37 -34.18
N ASP A 477 -36.09 16.44 -33.52
CA ASP A 477 -35.30 17.66 -33.40
C ASP A 477 -34.13 17.47 -32.45
N ALA A 478 -34.33 16.82 -31.32
CA ALA A 478 -33.23 16.43 -30.42
C ALA A 478 -32.26 15.48 -31.11
N ALA A 479 -32.77 14.43 -31.77
CA ALA A 479 -31.93 13.48 -32.51
C ALA A 479 -31.07 14.17 -33.59
N ALA A 480 -31.64 15.06 -34.39
CA ALA A 480 -30.91 15.84 -35.39
C ALA A 480 -29.88 16.78 -34.78
N GLN A 481 -30.14 17.37 -33.62
CA GLN A 481 -29.20 18.20 -32.89
C GLN A 481 -28.00 17.40 -32.41
N TRP A 482 -28.19 16.23 -31.77
CA TRP A 482 -27.12 15.35 -31.32
C TRP A 482 -26.24 14.87 -32.49
N LEU A 483 -26.84 14.47 -33.60
CA LEU A 483 -26.11 14.02 -34.79
C LEU A 483 -25.29 15.15 -35.44
N ARG A 484 -25.80 16.40 -35.42
CA ARG A 484 -25.00 17.57 -35.88
C ARG A 484 -23.80 17.80 -34.98
N GLN A 485 -23.99 17.81 -33.66
CA GLN A 485 -22.89 17.97 -32.72
C GLN A 485 -21.84 16.88 -32.90
N LEU A 486 -22.27 15.62 -33.05
CA LEU A 486 -21.38 14.52 -33.26
C LEU A 486 -20.55 14.68 -34.53
N LYS A 487 -21.15 15.09 -35.65
CA LYS A 487 -20.46 15.33 -36.91
C LYS A 487 -19.37 16.40 -36.78
N ASP A 488 -19.65 17.47 -36.02
CA ASP A 488 -18.67 18.52 -35.76
C ASP A 488 -17.47 17.98 -34.94
N LEU A 489 -17.74 17.17 -33.92
CA LEU A 489 -16.70 16.53 -33.12
C LEU A 489 -15.81 15.59 -33.96
N GLU A 490 -16.41 14.78 -34.82
CA GLU A 490 -15.68 13.88 -35.73
C GLU A 490 -14.82 14.63 -36.74
N THR A 491 -15.34 15.73 -37.28
CA THR A 491 -14.60 16.59 -38.20
C THR A 491 -13.35 17.20 -37.55
N ARG A 492 -13.51 17.74 -36.32
CA ARG A 492 -12.39 18.27 -35.53
C ARG A 492 -11.38 17.20 -35.17
N SER A 493 -11.85 16.01 -34.79
CA SER A 493 -11.01 14.87 -34.45
C SER A 493 -10.15 14.42 -35.63
N SER A 494 -10.71 14.37 -36.83
CA SER A 494 -9.98 14.01 -38.06
C SER A 494 -8.90 15.04 -38.41
N ALA A 495 -9.18 16.33 -38.25
CA ALA A 495 -8.18 17.37 -38.47
C ALA A 495 -7.00 17.29 -37.47
N LEU A 496 -7.27 16.93 -36.22
CA LEU A 496 -6.23 16.71 -35.21
C LEU A 496 -5.36 15.48 -35.53
N GLU A 497 -5.93 14.41 -36.07
CA GLU A 497 -5.17 13.23 -36.50
C GLU A 497 -4.19 13.56 -37.62
N GLU A 498 -4.64 14.28 -38.65
CA GLU A 498 -3.75 14.70 -39.76
C GLU A 498 -2.55 15.54 -39.24
N ARG A 499 -2.75 16.31 -38.19
CA ARG A 499 -1.67 17.06 -37.52
C ARG A 499 -0.69 16.14 -36.78
N SER A 500 -1.19 15.10 -36.12
CA SER A 500 -0.38 14.15 -35.37
C SER A 500 0.50 13.30 -36.30
N VAL A 501 -0.10 12.71 -37.35
CA VAL A 501 0.59 11.83 -38.31
C VAL A 501 1.69 12.56 -39.08
N LYS A 502 1.49 13.82 -39.47
CA LYS A 502 2.54 14.62 -40.17
C LYS A 502 3.80 14.85 -39.33
N ARG A 503 3.80 14.55 -38.05
CA ARG A 503 4.93 14.75 -37.14
C ARG A 503 5.54 13.49 -36.58
N GLU A 504 4.90 12.34 -36.82
CA GLU A 504 5.46 11.01 -36.50
C GLU A 504 6.45 10.54 -37.58
N MET A 505 6.33 11.06 -38.79
CA MET A 505 7.30 10.91 -39.91
C MET A 505 8.39 11.98 -39.87
#